data_a98fa834785beb1151d946a4c70a5af2
#
_entry.id   a98fa834785beb1151d946a4c70a5af2
#
_cell.length_a   1.000
_cell.length_b   1.000
_cell.length_c   1.000
_cell.angle_alpha   90.00
_cell.angle_beta   90.00
_cell.angle_gamma   90.00
#
_symmetry.space_group_name_H-M   'P 1'
#
loop_
_entity.id
_entity.type
_entity.pdbx_description
1 polymer ?
#
loop_
_entity_poly.entity_id
_entity_poly.type
_entity_poly.pdbx_seq_one_letter_code
_entity_poly.pdbx_strand_id
1 'polypeptide(L)'
;MPWIGSLTAVAFDPSFSHKSGKKTPGIGYFWSGCAGRVLRGIEILGLSVIDADIRLSSHLDAVQTPPTNCLQNNGLSLIDWYAGVIKNYMKQILFITKYVVTDAYFSKKNFVEKILQCSLHLISKLRDDADLTYLSLKPKTGKKGRTAKYGAKVDVMNLDFEHFCQLENDKGIIAYSAIVYSKALGRNILLVVEQFLIKGKTTYRLLFSNDTKQAQLM
;
A
#
# COMPACT_ATOMS: atom_id res chain seq x y z
N MET A 1 20.13 -6.25 -17.75
CA MET A 1 18.92 -6.91 -18.29
C MET A 1 18.11 -5.87 -19.03
N PRO A 2 17.86 -6.00 -20.33
CA PRO A 2 17.24 -4.93 -21.13
C PRO A 2 15.70 -4.88 -21.08
N TRP A 3 15.06 -5.54 -20.09
CA TRP A 3 13.61 -5.74 -20.06
C TRP A 3 12.90 -5.10 -18.88
N ILE A 4 13.60 -4.36 -18.02
CA ILE A 4 13.01 -3.73 -16.83
C ILE A 4 13.00 -2.23 -17.06
N GLY A 5 11.81 -1.64 -17.20
CA GLY A 5 11.59 -0.20 -17.28
C GLY A 5 11.94 0.53 -15.97
N SER A 6 11.92 1.85 -16.00
CA SER A 6 12.25 2.68 -14.84
C SER A 6 11.19 2.62 -13.74
N LEU A 7 9.93 2.33 -14.10
CA LEU A 7 8.77 2.26 -13.19
C LEU A 7 8.36 0.80 -12.91
N THR A 8 9.21 0.08 -12.18
CA THR A 8 8.97 -1.32 -11.85
C THR A 8 8.61 -1.50 -10.39
N ALA A 9 7.62 -2.35 -10.10
CA ALA A 9 7.22 -2.73 -8.75
C ALA A 9 6.90 -4.23 -8.67
N VAL A 10 6.89 -4.79 -7.45
CA VAL A 10 6.37 -6.14 -7.20
C VAL A 10 4.98 -6.04 -6.60
N ALA A 11 4.00 -6.55 -7.31
CA ALA A 11 2.64 -6.69 -6.78
C ALA A 11 2.54 -7.93 -5.88
N PHE A 12 1.79 -7.76 -4.80
CA PHE A 12 1.57 -8.75 -3.76
C PHE A 12 0.08 -8.78 -3.44
N ASP A 13 -0.60 -9.85 -3.83
CA ASP A 13 -2.06 -9.95 -3.72
C ASP A 13 -2.53 -11.35 -3.35
N PRO A 14 -3.17 -11.54 -2.16
CA PRO A 14 -3.82 -12.79 -1.79
C PRO A 14 -5.17 -12.93 -2.49
N SER A 15 -5.37 -14.05 -3.14
CA SER A 15 -6.60 -14.37 -3.86
C SER A 15 -7.30 -15.60 -3.28
N PHE A 16 -8.58 -15.43 -2.91
CA PHE A 16 -9.41 -16.51 -2.38
C PHE A 16 -9.99 -17.37 -3.50
N SER A 17 -9.97 -18.70 -3.30
CA SER A 17 -10.65 -19.67 -4.15
C SER A 17 -11.52 -20.61 -3.31
N HIS A 18 -12.82 -20.62 -3.59
CA HIS A 18 -13.77 -21.49 -2.90
C HIS A 18 -13.45 -22.97 -3.13
N LYS A 19 -13.43 -23.76 -2.06
CA LYS A 19 -13.21 -25.22 -2.09
C LYS A 19 -14.10 -25.92 -1.08
N SER A 20 -14.77 -26.99 -1.50
CA SER A 20 -15.66 -27.81 -0.66
C SER A 20 -15.06 -29.16 -0.25
N GLY A 21 -14.01 -29.60 -0.93
CA GLY A 21 -13.38 -30.91 -0.69
C GLY A 21 -12.80 -31.06 0.71
N LYS A 22 -12.97 -32.24 1.31
CA LYS A 22 -12.43 -32.53 2.66
C LYS A 22 -10.93 -32.81 2.67
N LYS A 23 -10.36 -33.24 1.53
CA LYS A 23 -8.96 -33.66 1.38
C LYS A 23 -8.03 -32.61 0.76
N THR A 24 -8.54 -31.37 0.52
CA THR A 24 -7.71 -30.30 -0.05
C THR A 24 -6.70 -29.82 1.00
N PRO A 25 -5.39 -29.92 0.75
CA PRO A 25 -4.37 -29.41 1.68
C PRO A 25 -4.53 -27.91 1.91
N GLY A 26 -4.32 -27.46 3.15
CA GLY A 26 -4.37 -26.03 3.50
C GLY A 26 -5.76 -25.39 3.39
N ILE A 27 -6.83 -26.20 3.32
CA ILE A 27 -8.20 -25.66 3.32
C ILE A 27 -8.50 -25.01 4.67
N GLY A 28 -9.09 -23.83 4.62
CA GLY A 28 -9.40 -23.02 5.80
C GLY A 28 -10.56 -22.08 5.55
N TYR A 29 -10.66 -21.05 6.38
CA TYR A 29 -11.63 -19.97 6.25
C TYR A 29 -10.88 -18.68 5.94
N PHE A 30 -11.17 -18.10 4.78
CA PHE A 30 -10.53 -16.90 4.28
C PHE A 30 -11.55 -15.87 3.83
N TRP A 31 -11.15 -14.61 3.78
CA TRP A 31 -12.00 -13.53 3.29
C TRP A 31 -12.22 -13.63 1.78
N SER A 32 -13.48 -13.61 1.37
CA SER A 32 -13.85 -13.53 -0.05
C SER A 32 -14.30 -12.12 -0.41
N GLY A 33 -13.51 -11.39 -1.18
CA GLY A 33 -13.87 -10.04 -1.64
C GLY A 33 -15.17 -10.01 -2.46
N CYS A 34 -15.41 -11.04 -3.30
CA CYS A 34 -16.65 -11.14 -4.08
C CYS A 34 -17.90 -11.39 -3.23
N ALA A 35 -17.77 -12.16 -2.16
CA ALA A 35 -18.90 -12.49 -1.28
C ALA A 35 -19.03 -11.53 -0.09
N GLY A 36 -18.05 -10.67 0.16
CA GLY A 36 -18.02 -9.74 1.28
C GLY A 36 -18.03 -10.43 2.66
N ARG A 37 -17.60 -11.68 2.75
CA ARG A 37 -17.60 -12.49 3.98
C ARG A 37 -16.54 -13.57 3.95
N VAL A 38 -16.27 -14.13 5.10
CA VAL A 38 -15.38 -15.28 5.27
C VAL A 38 -16.05 -16.54 4.74
N LEU A 39 -15.35 -17.27 3.87
CA LEU A 39 -15.81 -18.52 3.27
C LEU A 39 -14.74 -19.60 3.40
N ARG A 40 -15.20 -20.86 3.32
CA ARG A 40 -14.33 -22.03 3.30
C ARG A 40 -13.67 -22.18 1.94
N GLY A 41 -12.35 -22.36 1.91
CA GLY A 41 -11.59 -22.50 0.66
C GLY A 41 -10.11 -22.51 0.90
N ILE A 42 -9.38 -22.09 -0.10
CA ILE A 42 -7.93 -21.84 -0.03
C ILE A 42 -7.67 -20.38 -0.43
N GLU A 43 -6.58 -19.85 0.07
CA GLU A 43 -6.06 -18.56 -0.36
C GLU A 43 -4.67 -18.75 -0.94
N ILE A 44 -4.43 -18.15 -2.08
CA ILE A 44 -3.15 -18.19 -2.78
C ILE A 44 -2.67 -16.75 -2.92
N LEU A 45 -1.50 -16.50 -2.37
CA LEU A 45 -0.81 -15.24 -2.48
C LEU A 45 0.00 -15.23 -3.77
N GLY A 46 -0.32 -14.31 -4.68
CA GLY A 46 0.43 -14.07 -5.90
C GLY A 46 1.53 -13.03 -5.68
N LEU A 47 2.70 -13.29 -6.24
CA LEU A 47 3.80 -12.35 -6.41
C LEU A 47 4.03 -12.13 -7.90
N SER A 48 4.00 -10.88 -8.37
CA SER A 48 4.18 -10.55 -9.78
C SER A 48 5.01 -9.29 -9.94
N VAL A 49 5.95 -9.27 -10.88
CA VAL A 49 6.60 -8.03 -11.31
C VAL A 49 5.65 -7.26 -12.21
N ILE A 50 5.50 -5.99 -11.93
CA ILE A 50 4.76 -5.04 -12.78
C ILE A 50 5.76 -4.07 -13.35
N ASP A 51 5.74 -3.89 -14.66
CA ASP A 51 6.41 -2.82 -15.37
C ASP A 51 5.35 -1.84 -15.87
N ALA A 52 5.32 -0.65 -15.26
CA ALA A 52 4.31 0.35 -15.57
C ALA A 52 4.59 1.08 -16.90
N ASP A 53 5.85 1.14 -17.35
CA ASP A 53 6.22 1.82 -18.57
C ASP A 53 5.66 1.10 -19.80
N ILE A 54 5.82 -0.23 -19.83
CA ILE A 54 5.36 -1.08 -20.94
C ILE A 54 4.04 -1.79 -20.65
N ARG A 55 3.44 -1.55 -19.48
CA ARG A 55 2.16 -2.13 -19.01
C ARG A 55 2.13 -3.66 -19.06
N LEU A 56 3.23 -4.27 -18.66
CA LEU A 56 3.34 -5.73 -18.57
C LEU A 56 3.42 -6.17 -17.10
N SER A 57 2.95 -7.38 -16.87
CA SER A 57 3.18 -8.07 -15.61
C SER A 57 3.68 -9.49 -15.87
N SER A 58 4.61 -9.93 -15.02
CA SER A 58 5.16 -11.28 -15.06
C SER A 58 5.01 -11.92 -13.69
N HIS A 59 4.41 -13.10 -13.66
CA HIS A 59 4.25 -13.87 -12.44
C HIS A 59 5.60 -14.36 -11.94
N LEU A 60 5.89 -14.14 -10.65
CA LEU A 60 7.12 -14.61 -10.00
C LEU A 60 6.89 -15.90 -9.25
N ASP A 61 5.86 -15.92 -8.39
CA ASP A 61 5.56 -17.09 -7.56
C ASP A 61 4.13 -17.02 -6.98
N ALA A 62 3.66 -18.18 -6.50
CA ALA A 62 2.39 -18.34 -5.82
C ALA A 62 2.59 -19.16 -4.54
N VAL A 63 2.18 -18.58 -3.41
CA VAL A 63 2.34 -19.19 -2.09
C VAL A 63 0.97 -19.40 -1.45
N GLN A 64 0.67 -20.66 -1.07
CA GLN A 64 -0.59 -20.93 -0.38
C GLN A 64 -0.55 -20.40 1.05
N THR A 65 -1.56 -19.59 1.41
CA THR A 65 -1.72 -19.08 2.77
C THR A 65 -2.15 -20.20 3.70
N PRO A 66 -1.46 -20.41 4.83
CA PRO A 66 -1.89 -21.38 5.84
C PRO A 66 -3.21 -20.95 6.48
N PRO A 67 -4.08 -21.91 6.88
CA PRO A 67 -5.28 -21.61 7.65
C PRO A 67 -4.95 -20.83 8.94
N THR A 68 -5.85 -19.93 9.37
CA THR A 68 -5.64 -19.03 10.52
C THR A 68 -5.32 -19.77 11.81
N ASN A 69 -5.94 -20.93 12.05
CA ASN A 69 -5.63 -21.76 13.21
C ASN A 69 -4.18 -22.29 13.20
N CYS A 70 -3.64 -22.64 12.04
CA CYS A 70 -2.24 -23.06 11.91
C CYS A 70 -1.29 -21.90 12.22
N LEU A 71 -1.63 -20.67 11.79
CA LEU A 71 -0.83 -19.49 12.10
C LEU A 71 -0.88 -19.16 13.61
N GLN A 72 -2.06 -19.18 14.21
CA GLN A 72 -2.25 -18.90 15.64
C GLN A 72 -1.50 -19.90 16.54
N ASN A 73 -1.50 -21.19 16.18
CA ASN A 73 -0.74 -22.22 16.92
C ASN A 73 0.76 -21.94 16.90
N ASN A 74 1.27 -21.19 15.90
CA ASN A 74 2.65 -20.75 15.80
C ASN A 74 2.88 -19.31 16.31
N GLY A 75 1.89 -18.69 16.96
CA GLY A 75 1.97 -17.32 17.49
C GLY A 75 2.06 -16.23 16.41
N LEU A 76 1.65 -16.54 15.18
CA LEU A 76 1.72 -15.61 14.05
C LEU A 76 0.34 -15.04 13.73
N SER A 77 0.27 -13.73 13.48
CA SER A 77 -0.87 -13.15 12.81
C SER A 77 -0.77 -13.35 11.29
N LEU A 78 -1.88 -13.25 10.58
CA LEU A 78 -1.90 -13.32 9.12
C LEU A 78 -1.00 -12.24 8.47
N ILE A 79 -0.98 -11.04 9.05
CA ILE A 79 -0.11 -9.93 8.59
C ILE A 79 1.38 -10.28 8.81
N ASP A 80 1.72 -10.95 9.90
CA ASP A 80 3.10 -11.38 10.15
C ASP A 80 3.55 -12.42 9.14
N TRP A 81 2.65 -13.35 8.81
CA TRP A 81 2.93 -14.36 7.79
C TRP A 81 3.15 -13.74 6.42
N TYR A 82 2.27 -12.82 5.98
CA TYR A 82 2.44 -12.11 4.70
C TYR A 82 3.76 -11.33 4.64
N ALA A 83 4.10 -10.61 5.70
CA ALA A 83 5.38 -9.92 5.76
C ALA A 83 6.57 -10.88 5.76
N GLY A 84 6.42 -12.07 6.37
CA GLY A 84 7.38 -13.16 6.32
C GLY A 84 7.63 -13.68 4.90
N VAL A 85 6.56 -13.82 4.10
CA VAL A 85 6.70 -14.20 2.69
C VAL A 85 7.53 -13.16 1.94
N ILE A 86 7.20 -11.86 2.06
CA ILE A 86 7.99 -10.80 1.40
C ILE A 86 9.45 -10.84 1.85
N LYS A 87 9.71 -11.09 3.14
CA LYS A 87 11.06 -11.21 3.67
C LYS A 87 11.82 -12.37 3.02
N ASN A 88 11.16 -13.50 2.75
CA ASN A 88 11.78 -14.64 2.09
C ASN A 88 12.18 -14.31 0.64
N TYR A 89 11.40 -13.50 -0.05
CA TYR A 89 11.69 -13.04 -1.43
C TYR A 89 12.46 -11.71 -1.49
N MET A 90 12.89 -11.15 -0.35
CA MET A 90 13.51 -9.83 -0.27
C MET A 90 14.67 -9.64 -1.24
N LYS A 91 15.57 -10.63 -1.35
CA LYS A 91 16.75 -10.54 -2.24
C LYS A 91 16.34 -10.48 -3.70
N GLN A 92 15.37 -11.30 -4.11
CA GLN A 92 14.83 -11.33 -5.47
C GLN A 92 14.10 -10.02 -5.79
N ILE A 93 13.29 -9.51 -4.85
CA ILE A 93 12.58 -8.24 -5.01
C ILE A 93 13.57 -7.10 -5.15
N LEU A 94 14.56 -6.98 -4.23
CA LEU A 94 15.56 -5.91 -4.27
C LEU A 94 16.45 -5.93 -5.51
N PHE A 95 16.62 -7.09 -6.14
CA PHE A 95 17.32 -7.21 -7.43
C PHE A 95 16.52 -6.55 -8.57
N ILE A 96 15.20 -6.50 -8.46
CA ILE A 96 14.28 -5.95 -9.46
C ILE A 96 13.93 -4.50 -9.14
N THR A 97 13.47 -4.25 -7.89
CA THR A 97 12.92 -2.97 -7.46
C THR A 97 12.97 -2.80 -5.94
N LYS A 98 12.78 -1.57 -5.46
CA LYS A 98 12.58 -1.27 -4.04
C LYS A 98 11.09 -1.23 -3.64
N TYR A 99 10.17 -1.36 -4.58
CA TYR A 99 8.76 -1.07 -4.37
C TYR A 99 7.91 -2.32 -4.40
N VAL A 100 7.08 -2.47 -3.36
CA VAL A 100 6.02 -3.48 -3.25
C VAL A 100 4.68 -2.77 -3.31
N VAL A 101 3.81 -3.22 -4.21
CA VAL A 101 2.45 -2.68 -4.37
C VAL A 101 1.45 -3.67 -3.80
N THR A 102 0.53 -3.17 -2.97
CA THR A 102 -0.51 -3.98 -2.32
C THR A 102 -1.85 -3.25 -2.32
N ASP A 103 -2.91 -3.96 -1.97
CA ASP A 103 -4.22 -3.36 -1.72
C ASP A 103 -4.31 -2.64 -0.35
N ALA A 104 -5.46 -2.01 -0.06
CA ALA A 104 -5.69 -1.25 1.17
C ALA A 104 -5.64 -2.10 2.46
N TYR A 105 -5.82 -3.40 2.39
CA TYR A 105 -5.75 -4.30 3.54
C TYR A 105 -4.39 -4.24 4.23
N PHE A 106 -3.33 -4.00 3.46
CA PHE A 106 -1.95 -3.94 3.93
C PHE A 106 -1.52 -2.55 4.43
N SER A 107 -2.38 -1.55 4.37
CA SER A 107 -2.12 -0.20 4.91
C SER A 107 -2.15 -0.18 6.44
N LYS A 108 -1.32 -1.01 7.07
CA LYS A 108 -1.22 -1.19 8.51
C LYS A 108 0.21 -0.91 8.99
N LYS A 109 0.32 -0.21 10.12
CA LYS A 109 1.62 0.21 10.68
C LYS A 109 2.62 -0.95 10.80
N ASN A 110 2.20 -2.07 11.40
CA ASN A 110 3.05 -3.24 11.60
C ASN A 110 3.53 -3.86 10.27
N PHE A 111 2.68 -3.87 9.24
CA PHE A 111 3.09 -4.37 7.92
C PHE A 111 4.11 -3.43 7.27
N VAL A 112 3.83 -2.12 7.24
CA VAL A 112 4.75 -1.10 6.69
C VAL A 112 6.11 -1.15 7.38
N GLU A 113 6.15 -1.33 8.71
CA GLU A 113 7.40 -1.44 9.46
C GLU A 113 8.21 -2.66 9.06
N LYS A 114 7.56 -3.81 8.83
CA LYS A 114 8.23 -5.04 8.40
C LYS A 114 8.76 -4.95 6.96
N ILE A 115 8.02 -4.28 6.07
CA ILE A 115 8.48 -4.00 4.70
C ILE A 115 9.73 -3.11 4.72
N LEU A 116 9.73 -2.06 5.54
CA LEU A 116 10.91 -1.20 5.72
C LEU A 116 12.12 -1.93 6.29
N GLN A 117 11.92 -2.89 7.19
CA GLN A 117 13.02 -3.74 7.71
C GLN A 117 13.66 -4.59 6.62
N CYS A 118 12.93 -4.84 5.52
CA CYS A 118 13.45 -5.49 4.33
C CYS A 118 14.12 -4.51 3.34
N SER A 119 14.31 -3.23 3.69
CA SER A 119 14.80 -2.16 2.81
C SER A 119 13.91 -1.95 1.58
N LEU A 120 12.62 -2.29 1.71
CA LEU A 120 11.60 -2.12 0.69
C LEU A 120 10.65 -0.98 1.07
N HIS A 121 10.00 -0.41 0.05
CA HIS A 121 8.97 0.60 0.21
C HIS A 121 7.62 0.04 -0.21
N LEU A 122 6.57 0.43 0.52
CA LEU A 122 5.19 0.05 0.23
C LEU A 122 4.48 1.16 -0.54
N ILE A 123 3.82 0.78 -1.62
CA ILE A 123 2.82 1.59 -2.31
C ILE A 123 1.49 0.88 -2.12
N SER A 124 0.48 1.59 -1.63
CA SER A 124 -0.82 1.01 -1.38
C SER A 124 -1.93 2.04 -1.39
N LYS A 125 -3.18 1.58 -1.45
CA LYS A 125 -4.36 2.41 -1.27
C LYS A 125 -4.58 2.67 0.22
N LEU A 126 -4.93 3.90 0.59
CA LEU A 126 -5.46 4.22 1.91
C LEU A 126 -6.99 4.04 1.93
N ARG A 127 -7.53 3.93 3.12
CA ARG A 127 -8.97 4.00 3.35
C ARG A 127 -9.43 5.45 3.18
N ASP A 128 -10.67 5.65 2.78
CA ASP A 128 -11.24 6.98 2.54
C ASP A 128 -11.40 7.79 3.85
N ASP A 129 -11.43 7.11 5.01
CA ASP A 129 -11.48 7.69 6.37
C ASP A 129 -10.10 7.88 7.01
N ALA A 130 -9.00 7.82 6.26
CA ALA A 130 -7.65 7.93 6.78
C ALA A 130 -7.42 9.25 7.55
N ASP A 131 -6.92 9.14 8.79
CA ASP A 131 -6.57 10.30 9.62
C ASP A 131 -5.19 10.84 9.22
N LEU A 132 -5.20 11.90 8.42
CA LEU A 132 -4.03 12.54 7.81
C LEU A 132 -3.92 13.98 8.28
N THR A 133 -2.69 14.45 8.51
CA THR A 133 -2.40 15.82 8.94
C THR A 133 -1.29 16.41 8.08
N TYR A 134 -1.42 17.68 7.73
CA TYR A 134 -0.34 18.43 7.08
C TYR A 134 0.89 18.50 7.97
N LEU A 135 2.06 18.60 7.37
CA LEU A 135 3.26 18.99 8.09
C LEU A 135 3.21 20.49 8.35
N SER A 136 3.72 20.94 9.51
CA SER A 136 3.75 22.37 9.82
C SER A 136 4.74 23.09 8.90
N LEU A 137 4.28 24.09 8.16
CA LEU A 137 5.12 25.00 7.38
C LEU A 137 5.68 26.16 8.24
N LYS A 138 5.26 26.26 9.51
CA LYS A 138 5.69 27.36 10.40
C LYS A 138 7.19 27.26 10.67
N PRO A 139 7.97 28.33 10.45
CA PRO A 139 9.38 28.35 10.76
C PRO A 139 9.60 28.21 12.28
N LYS A 140 10.74 27.69 12.67
CA LYS A 140 11.14 27.66 14.08
C LYS A 140 11.29 29.11 14.59
N THR A 141 10.43 29.51 15.50
CA THR A 141 10.35 30.91 15.97
C THR A 141 11.40 31.28 17.00
N GLY A 142 12.27 30.36 17.42
CA GLY A 142 13.27 30.64 18.47
C GLY A 142 12.69 30.90 19.86
N LYS A 143 11.37 31.02 20.02
CA LYS A 143 10.69 31.23 21.32
C LYS A 143 10.70 29.94 22.14
N LYS A 144 10.74 30.10 23.49
CA LYS A 144 10.58 28.95 24.39
C LYS A 144 9.30 28.21 24.11
N GLY A 145 9.39 26.89 23.84
CA GLY A 145 8.24 26.02 23.56
C GLY A 145 8.54 25.05 22.42
N ARG A 146 7.79 23.93 22.37
CA ARG A 146 7.89 22.94 21.29
C ARG A 146 7.22 23.49 20.05
N THR A 147 7.96 23.62 18.95
CA THR A 147 7.38 23.98 17.64
C THR A 147 6.33 22.94 17.22
N ALA A 148 5.17 23.40 16.73
CA ALA A 148 4.16 22.51 16.20
C ALA A 148 4.74 21.70 15.04
N LYS A 149 4.73 20.37 15.18
CA LYS A 149 5.24 19.44 14.16
C LYS A 149 4.23 19.22 13.03
N TYR A 150 2.94 19.34 13.35
CA TYR A 150 1.83 19.07 12.46
C TYR A 150 0.92 20.28 12.34
N GLY A 151 0.31 20.44 11.17
CA GLY A 151 -0.68 21.45 10.85
C GLY A 151 -2.12 20.96 11.02
N ALA A 152 -3.02 21.45 10.20
CA ALA A 152 -4.43 21.05 10.15
C ALA A 152 -4.60 19.61 9.65
N LYS A 153 -5.79 19.05 9.85
CA LYS A 153 -6.22 17.79 9.24
C LYS A 153 -6.38 17.99 7.73
N VAL A 154 -5.96 16.99 6.95
CA VAL A 154 -6.15 17.00 5.49
C VAL A 154 -7.62 16.78 5.19
N ASP A 155 -8.23 17.72 4.47
CA ASP A 155 -9.54 17.57 3.85
C ASP A 155 -9.34 17.25 2.37
N VAL A 156 -9.64 16.01 1.97
CA VAL A 156 -9.43 15.56 0.58
C VAL A 156 -10.45 16.16 -0.40
N MET A 157 -11.56 16.74 0.12
CA MET A 157 -12.55 17.44 -0.70
C MET A 157 -12.13 18.89 -0.98
N ASN A 158 -11.31 19.49 -0.09
CA ASN A 158 -10.82 20.86 -0.14
C ASN A 158 -9.32 20.87 0.13
N LEU A 159 -8.53 20.47 -0.88
CA LEU A 159 -7.08 20.38 -0.77
C LEU A 159 -6.44 21.75 -0.56
N ASP A 160 -5.50 21.84 0.37
CA ASP A 160 -4.69 23.03 0.58
C ASP A 160 -3.49 23.01 -0.39
N PHE A 161 -3.55 23.87 -1.40
CA PHE A 161 -2.52 23.95 -2.44
C PHE A 161 -1.20 24.60 -1.99
N GLU A 162 -1.09 25.11 -0.76
CA GLU A 162 0.22 25.40 -0.17
C GLU A 162 1.03 24.12 0.12
N HIS A 163 0.32 23.00 0.32
CA HIS A 163 0.90 21.70 0.62
C HIS A 163 0.90 20.73 -0.56
N PHE A 164 -0.11 20.84 -1.45
CA PHE A 164 -0.29 19.91 -2.57
C PHE A 164 0.25 20.48 -3.87
N CYS A 165 1.00 19.64 -4.60
CA CYS A 165 1.38 19.89 -5.98
C CYS A 165 0.46 19.07 -6.89
N GLN A 166 -0.03 19.71 -7.98
CA GLN A 166 -0.74 19.00 -9.03
C GLN A 166 0.25 18.22 -9.88
N LEU A 167 -0.07 16.97 -10.12
CA LEU A 167 0.65 16.11 -11.06
C LEU A 167 0.00 16.21 -12.45
N GLU A 168 0.70 15.75 -13.49
CA GLU A 168 0.14 15.71 -14.84
C GLU A 168 -1.15 14.86 -14.89
N ASN A 169 -2.11 15.30 -15.72
CA ASN A 169 -3.40 14.67 -15.89
C ASN A 169 -3.32 13.65 -17.06
N ASP A 170 -3.67 12.39 -16.82
CA ASP A 170 -3.90 11.40 -17.88
C ASP A 170 -5.38 11.00 -17.87
N LYS A 171 -6.03 11.06 -19.05
CA LYS A 171 -7.38 10.53 -19.29
C LYS A 171 -8.50 11.05 -18.37
N GLY A 172 -8.44 12.31 -17.95
CA GLY A 172 -9.49 12.93 -17.12
C GLY A 172 -9.38 12.59 -15.62
N ILE A 173 -8.25 12.04 -15.19
CA ILE A 173 -7.88 11.89 -13.79
C ILE A 173 -6.95 13.03 -13.43
N ILE A 174 -7.29 13.83 -12.44
CA ILE A 174 -6.40 14.85 -11.89
C ILE A 174 -5.78 14.27 -10.63
N ALA A 175 -4.46 14.25 -10.56
CA ALA A 175 -3.73 13.78 -9.40
C ALA A 175 -3.02 14.91 -8.69
N TYR A 176 -3.03 14.86 -7.36
CA TYR A 176 -2.32 15.80 -6.48
C TYR A 176 -1.44 15.01 -5.53
N SER A 177 -0.25 15.54 -5.23
CA SER A 177 0.65 14.90 -4.27
C SER A 177 1.09 15.84 -3.17
N ALA A 178 1.26 15.30 -1.95
CA ALA A 178 1.79 16.01 -0.80
C ALA A 178 2.48 15.05 0.17
N ILE A 179 3.44 15.56 0.93
CA ILE A 179 3.97 14.82 2.10
C ILE A 179 3.10 15.17 3.30
N VAL A 180 2.45 14.14 3.87
CA VAL A 180 1.55 14.28 5.01
C VAL A 180 1.93 13.29 6.13
N TYR A 181 1.50 13.55 7.35
CA TYR A 181 1.62 12.60 8.44
C TYR A 181 0.36 11.73 8.53
N SER A 182 0.55 10.42 8.45
CA SER A 182 -0.50 9.45 8.72
C SER A 182 -0.45 9.01 10.17
N LYS A 183 -1.51 9.27 10.93
CA LYS A 183 -1.63 8.89 12.34
C LYS A 183 -1.69 7.37 12.49
N ALA A 184 -2.45 6.69 11.62
CA ALA A 184 -2.59 5.24 11.64
C ALA A 184 -1.26 4.52 11.36
N LEU A 185 -0.43 5.06 10.45
CA LEU A 185 0.87 4.50 10.12
C LEU A 185 1.99 5.02 11.04
N GLY A 186 1.75 6.10 11.81
CA GLY A 186 2.70 6.72 12.72
C GLY A 186 3.92 7.35 12.02
N ARG A 187 3.77 7.78 10.76
CA ARG A 187 4.88 8.31 9.94
C ARG A 187 4.42 9.29 8.86
N ASN A 188 5.40 10.02 8.33
CA ASN A 188 5.20 10.78 7.10
C ASN A 188 5.10 9.82 5.92
N ILE A 189 4.22 10.13 4.99
CA ILE A 189 4.00 9.41 3.74
C ILE A 189 3.88 10.41 2.59
N LEU A 190 4.22 9.98 1.40
CA LEU A 190 3.81 10.65 0.18
C LEU A 190 2.36 10.22 -0.10
N LEU A 191 1.44 11.15 0.01
CA LEU A 191 0.03 10.96 -0.35
C LEU A 191 -0.18 11.39 -1.79
N VAL A 192 -0.89 10.56 -2.55
CA VAL A 192 -1.42 10.95 -3.87
C VAL A 192 -2.94 10.88 -3.79
N VAL A 193 -3.59 11.98 -4.14
CA VAL A 193 -5.04 12.09 -4.24
C VAL A 193 -5.42 12.14 -5.71
N GLU A 194 -6.05 11.09 -6.21
CA GLU A 194 -6.62 11.06 -7.54
C GLU A 194 -8.07 11.51 -7.49
N GLN A 195 -8.41 12.51 -8.32
CA GLN A 195 -9.77 12.97 -8.53
C GLN A 195 -10.28 12.52 -9.89
N PHE A 196 -11.45 11.95 -9.94
CA PHE A 196 -12.10 11.52 -11.18
C PHE A 196 -13.62 11.63 -11.09
N LEU A 197 -14.27 11.73 -12.25
CA LEU A 197 -15.72 11.87 -12.34
C LEU A 197 -16.38 10.50 -12.57
N ILE A 198 -17.26 10.10 -11.65
CA ILE A 198 -18.15 8.96 -11.86
C ILE A 198 -19.59 9.47 -11.89
N LYS A 199 -20.28 9.25 -13.02
CA LYS A 199 -21.68 9.68 -13.20
C LYS A 199 -21.93 11.14 -12.80
N GLY A 200 -21.02 12.04 -13.18
CA GLY A 200 -21.10 13.47 -12.88
C GLY A 200 -20.77 13.88 -11.42
N LYS A 201 -20.34 12.93 -10.58
CA LYS A 201 -19.88 13.19 -9.22
C LYS A 201 -18.37 13.05 -9.12
N THR A 202 -17.72 14.02 -8.48
CA THR A 202 -16.29 13.92 -8.16
C THR A 202 -16.07 12.82 -7.14
N THR A 203 -15.16 11.91 -7.44
CA THR A 203 -14.78 10.79 -6.60
C THR A 203 -13.27 10.85 -6.38
N TYR A 204 -12.81 10.35 -5.24
CA TYR A 204 -11.42 10.40 -4.84
C TYR A 204 -10.87 9.01 -4.60
N ARG A 205 -9.59 8.83 -4.88
CA ARG A 205 -8.82 7.66 -4.48
C ARG A 205 -7.56 8.14 -3.77
N LEU A 206 -7.29 7.56 -2.60
CA LEU A 206 -6.11 7.89 -1.80
C LEU A 206 -5.08 6.78 -1.96
N LEU A 207 -3.93 7.14 -2.51
CA LEU A 207 -2.76 6.26 -2.63
C LEU A 207 -1.64 6.81 -1.76
N PHE A 208 -0.77 5.95 -1.27
CA PHE A 208 0.41 6.40 -0.55
C PHE A 208 1.64 5.58 -0.90
N SER A 209 2.79 6.24 -0.75
CA SER A 209 4.09 5.59 -0.63
C SER A 209 4.73 5.98 0.69
N ASN A 210 5.38 5.03 1.36
CA ASN A 210 6.20 5.37 2.52
C ASN A 210 7.60 5.86 2.13
N ASP A 211 7.93 5.91 0.84
CA ASP A 211 9.11 6.60 0.31
C ASP A 211 8.77 8.07 0.00
N THR A 212 9.01 8.94 0.97
CA THR A 212 8.76 10.38 0.80
C THR A 212 9.75 11.07 -0.14
N LYS A 213 10.85 10.40 -0.53
CA LYS A 213 11.83 10.96 -1.47
C LYS A 213 11.32 10.94 -2.92
N GLN A 214 10.35 10.09 -3.23
CA GLN A 214 9.70 10.08 -4.55
C GLN A 214 9.08 11.45 -4.91
N ALA A 215 8.62 12.23 -3.92
CA ALA A 215 8.06 13.56 -4.14
C ALA A 215 9.06 14.56 -4.76
N GLN A 216 10.36 14.26 -4.75
CA GLN A 216 11.42 15.10 -5.33
C GLN A 216 11.73 14.74 -6.79
N LEU A 217 11.14 13.65 -7.29
CA LEU A 217 11.37 13.11 -8.64
C LEU A 217 10.17 13.37 -9.58
N MET A 218 9.09 13.94 -9.07
CA MET A 218 7.89 14.34 -9.79
C MET A 218 7.87 15.87 -9.96
#